data_f067a99afec0951ff63a765a205928dd
#
_entry.id   f067a99afec0951ff63a765a205928dd
#
_cell.length_a   1.000
_cell.length_b   1.000
_cell.length_c   1.000
_cell.angle_alpha   90.00
_cell.angle_beta   90.00
_cell.angle_gamma   90.00
#
_symmetry.space_group_name_H-M   'P 1'
#
loop_
_entity.id
_entity.type
_entity.pdbx_description
1 polymer ?
#
loop_
_entity_poly.entity_id
_entity_poly.type
_entity_poly.pdbx_seq_one_letter_code
_entity_poly.pdbx_strand_id
1 'polypeptide(L)'
;MSNKKYPFLHNYRPQQGAEGGFFLDDEDGLPFDMEGYAGVYIIETGDKFRFPYPSGQSGVIYIGKADELRSRLQDHRHMLMKLQADKDFGMAANEPWVSSRYQYMLKHQARVYYFKCRGKQEAKEEESRIMWAFYQKYRSLPVGNGAKSYSKY
;
A
#
# COMPACT_ATOMS: atom_id res chain seq x y z
N MET A 1 3.19 14.79 -12.34
CA MET A 1 2.14 14.82 -11.33
C MET A 1 1.90 13.42 -10.82
N SER A 2 1.96 13.26 -9.51
CA SER A 2 1.85 11.96 -8.88
C SER A 2 0.53 11.24 -9.19
N ASN A 3 -0.57 12.00 -9.35
CA ASN A 3 -1.90 11.42 -9.61
C ASN A 3 -2.00 10.71 -10.96
N LYS A 4 -1.09 10.97 -11.90
CA LYS A 4 -1.09 10.28 -13.19
C LYS A 4 -0.80 8.79 -13.04
N LYS A 5 -0.10 8.41 -11.97
CA LYS A 5 0.21 7.02 -11.69
C LYS A 5 -1.01 6.20 -11.31
N TYR A 6 -2.00 6.85 -10.74
CA TYR A 6 -3.18 6.19 -10.21
C TYR A 6 -4.42 6.79 -10.84
N PRO A 7 -4.84 6.28 -12.00
CA PRO A 7 -6.02 6.83 -12.69
C PRO A 7 -7.29 6.84 -11.85
N PHE A 8 -7.37 5.94 -10.85
CA PHE A 8 -8.54 5.91 -9.97
C PHE A 8 -8.63 7.13 -9.06
N LEU A 9 -7.56 7.91 -8.95
CA LEU A 9 -7.56 9.15 -8.17
C LEU A 9 -8.16 10.35 -8.93
N HIS A 10 -8.68 10.14 -10.12
CA HIS A 10 -9.24 11.21 -10.96
C HIS A 10 -10.29 12.05 -10.23
N ASN A 11 -11.14 11.42 -9.44
CA ASN A 11 -12.20 12.07 -8.69
C ASN A 11 -11.78 12.47 -7.27
N TYR A 12 -10.52 12.32 -6.96
CA TYR A 12 -9.96 12.62 -5.66
C TYR A 12 -8.89 13.69 -5.81
N ARG A 13 -8.95 14.71 -4.95
CA ARG A 13 -8.00 15.81 -5.01
C ARG A 13 -7.29 15.96 -3.66
N PRO A 14 -6.19 15.23 -3.48
CA PRO A 14 -5.41 15.38 -2.25
C PRO A 14 -4.76 16.77 -2.22
N GLN A 15 -4.57 17.32 -1.03
CA GLN A 15 -3.86 18.59 -0.86
C GLN A 15 -2.42 18.47 -1.32
N GLN A 16 -1.84 17.27 -1.18
CA GLN A 16 -0.50 16.94 -1.64
C GLN A 16 -0.60 15.77 -2.59
N GLY A 17 0.24 15.76 -3.61
CA GLY A 17 0.36 14.59 -4.48
C GLY A 17 1.04 13.45 -3.76
N ALA A 18 0.92 12.25 -4.32
CA ALA A 18 1.60 11.08 -3.79
C ALA A 18 3.11 11.24 -3.97
N GLU A 19 3.84 10.92 -2.91
CA GLU A 19 5.29 10.91 -2.91
C GLU A 19 5.79 9.48 -2.84
N GLY A 20 7.06 9.28 -3.15
CA GLY A 20 7.69 7.98 -3.00
C GLY A 20 7.98 7.29 -4.31
N GLY A 21 7.51 6.05 -4.44
CA GLY A 21 7.96 5.18 -5.52
C GLY A 21 9.21 4.44 -5.13
N PHE A 22 9.44 4.27 -3.84
CA PHE A 22 10.58 3.50 -3.31
C PHE A 22 10.17 2.07 -3.02
N PHE A 23 11.13 1.17 -3.03
CA PHE A 23 10.88 -0.23 -2.66
C PHE A 23 10.88 -0.36 -1.13
N LEU A 24 9.90 -1.10 -0.62
CA LEU A 24 9.73 -1.27 0.83
C LEU A 24 10.95 -1.96 1.46
N ASP A 25 11.57 -2.87 0.75
CA ASP A 25 12.74 -3.61 1.21
C ASP A 25 14.08 -3.03 0.71
N ASP A 26 14.09 -1.79 0.26
CA ASP A 26 15.31 -1.12 -0.18
C ASP A 26 16.36 -1.16 0.93
N GLU A 27 17.59 -1.52 0.59
CA GLU A 27 18.66 -1.66 1.59
C GLU A 27 19.04 -0.32 2.24
N ASP A 28 18.77 0.79 1.59
CA ASP A 28 18.98 2.12 2.16
C ASP A 28 17.90 2.49 3.18
N GLY A 29 16.88 1.65 3.33
CA GLY A 29 15.82 1.86 4.30
C GLY A 29 14.74 2.80 3.79
N LEU A 30 13.89 3.27 4.73
CA LEU A 30 12.77 4.12 4.40
C LEU A 30 13.19 5.59 4.34
N PRO A 31 12.57 6.41 3.47
CA PRO A 31 12.81 7.85 3.48
C PRO A 31 12.51 8.48 4.84
N PHE A 32 13.26 9.52 5.19
CA PHE A 32 13.08 10.21 6.46
C PHE A 32 12.05 11.34 6.39
N ASP A 33 11.71 11.82 5.21
CA ASP A 33 10.81 12.96 5.05
C ASP A 33 9.38 12.68 5.53
N MET A 34 9.02 11.40 5.66
CA MET A 34 7.71 11.00 6.17
C MET A 34 7.66 10.87 7.68
N GLU A 35 8.80 10.98 8.37
CA GLU A 35 8.87 10.81 9.81
C GLU A 35 8.08 11.89 10.52
N GLY A 36 7.26 11.48 11.49
CA GLY A 36 6.43 12.40 12.26
C GLY A 36 5.11 12.75 11.61
N TYR A 37 4.83 12.27 10.40
CA TYR A 37 3.58 12.59 9.69
C TYR A 37 2.61 11.43 9.73
N ALA A 38 1.36 11.73 10.03
CA ALA A 38 0.26 10.84 9.71
C ALA A 38 0.06 10.82 8.19
N GLY A 39 -0.57 9.79 7.66
CA GLY A 39 -0.82 9.79 6.23
C GLY A 39 -1.43 8.51 5.72
N VAL A 40 -1.53 8.46 4.40
CA VAL A 40 -2.05 7.31 3.66
C VAL A 40 -0.93 6.81 2.76
N TYR A 41 -0.85 5.51 2.59
CA TYR A 41 0.14 4.92 1.70
C TYR A 41 -0.51 3.90 0.79
N ILE A 42 0.07 3.75 -0.40
CA ILE A 42 -0.37 2.82 -1.42
C ILE A 42 0.82 1.93 -1.75
N ILE A 43 0.62 0.62 -1.64
CA ILE A 43 1.64 -0.36 -2.00
C ILE A 43 1.20 -1.02 -3.30
N GLU A 44 2.09 -1.00 -4.29
CA GLU A 44 1.81 -1.64 -5.58
C GLU A 44 2.93 -2.61 -5.95
N THR A 45 2.68 -3.39 -6.99
CA THR A 45 3.69 -4.31 -7.53
C THR A 45 4.89 -3.51 -8.03
N GLY A 46 6.08 -3.99 -7.69
CA GLY A 46 7.32 -3.40 -8.18
C GLY A 46 7.73 -3.94 -9.55
N ASP A 47 7.09 -5.03 -9.99
CA ASP A 47 7.32 -5.65 -11.30
C ASP A 47 6.20 -5.23 -12.27
N LYS A 48 6.12 -5.90 -13.42
CA LYS A 48 5.14 -5.58 -14.45
C LYS A 48 3.77 -6.24 -14.24
N PHE A 49 3.64 -7.06 -13.22
CA PHE A 49 2.40 -7.77 -12.97
C PHE A 49 1.27 -6.80 -12.59
N ARG A 50 0.07 -7.07 -13.10
CA ARG A 50 -1.14 -6.31 -12.76
C ARG A 50 -2.25 -7.29 -12.41
N PHE A 51 -2.94 -7.04 -11.31
CA PHE A 51 -4.04 -7.88 -10.85
C PHE A 51 -5.27 -7.63 -11.72
N PRO A 52 -5.97 -8.70 -12.13
CA PRO A 52 -7.20 -8.57 -12.90
C PRO A 52 -8.38 -8.27 -11.96
N TYR A 53 -8.72 -7.00 -11.82
CA TYR A 53 -9.90 -6.60 -11.07
C TYR A 53 -11.14 -6.66 -11.98
N PRO A 54 -12.37 -6.68 -11.41
CA PRO A 54 -13.59 -6.80 -12.24
C PRO A 54 -13.71 -5.76 -13.34
N SER A 55 -13.24 -4.54 -13.15
CA SER A 55 -13.36 -3.46 -14.13
C SER A 55 -12.03 -2.93 -14.62
N GLY A 56 -10.97 -3.73 -14.60
CA GLY A 56 -9.68 -3.31 -15.12
C GLY A 56 -8.53 -3.98 -14.43
N GLN A 57 -7.32 -3.55 -14.75
CA GLN A 57 -6.09 -4.09 -14.17
C GLN A 57 -5.36 -3.03 -13.38
N SER A 58 -4.74 -3.44 -12.27
CA SER A 58 -3.97 -2.52 -11.43
C SER A 58 -2.87 -3.26 -10.70
N GLY A 59 -1.75 -2.58 -10.49
CA GLY A 59 -0.67 -3.10 -9.66
C GLY A 59 -0.86 -2.86 -8.17
N VAL A 60 -1.94 -2.20 -7.76
CA VAL A 60 -2.15 -1.88 -6.35
C VAL A 60 -2.41 -3.15 -5.54
N ILE A 61 -1.59 -3.36 -4.51
CA ILE A 61 -1.73 -4.48 -3.58
C ILE A 61 -2.55 -4.06 -2.37
N TYR A 62 -2.26 -2.87 -1.82
CA TYR A 62 -2.80 -2.48 -0.53
C TYR A 62 -2.85 -0.96 -0.40
N ILE A 63 -3.92 -0.46 0.22
CA ILE A 63 -4.08 0.94 0.60
C ILE A 63 -4.26 0.97 2.11
N GLY A 64 -3.46 1.76 2.80
CA GLY A 64 -3.52 1.84 4.26
C GLY A 64 -3.32 3.26 4.77
N LYS A 65 -3.57 3.42 6.06
CA LYS A 65 -3.32 4.68 6.76
C LYS A 65 -2.39 4.45 7.94
N ALA A 66 -1.81 5.52 8.42
CA ALA A 66 -0.93 5.47 9.57
C ALA A 66 -1.07 6.75 10.40
N ASP A 67 -0.98 6.59 11.71
CA ASP A 67 -0.85 7.73 12.62
C ASP A 67 0.55 8.34 12.50
N GLU A 68 1.53 7.51 12.18
CA GLU A 68 2.89 7.90 11.86
C GLU A 68 3.38 7.02 10.72
N LEU A 69 3.58 7.62 9.54
CA LEU A 69 3.86 6.90 8.30
C LEU A 69 5.10 6.03 8.38
N ARG A 70 6.20 6.60 8.88
CA ARG A 70 7.47 5.88 8.88
C ARG A 70 7.43 4.66 9.79
N SER A 71 6.84 4.80 10.98
CA SER A 71 6.68 3.68 11.91
C SER A 71 5.83 2.56 11.30
N ARG A 72 4.72 2.92 10.67
CA ARG A 72 3.83 1.91 10.08
C ARG A 72 4.50 1.18 8.92
N LEU A 73 5.19 1.91 8.06
CA LEU A 73 5.90 1.31 6.95
C LEU A 73 7.10 0.49 7.43
N GLN A 74 7.71 0.90 8.54
CA GLN A 74 8.77 0.10 9.16
C GLN A 74 8.24 -1.25 9.63
N ASP A 75 7.03 -1.30 10.17
CA ASP A 75 6.39 -2.56 10.57
C ASP A 75 6.19 -3.47 9.35
N HIS A 76 5.70 -2.92 8.25
CA HIS A 76 5.54 -3.67 7.01
C HIS A 76 6.88 -4.17 6.48
N ARG A 77 7.90 -3.31 6.54
CA ARG A 77 9.25 -3.68 6.09
C ARG A 77 9.81 -4.82 6.92
N HIS A 78 9.69 -4.74 8.24
CA HIS A 78 10.18 -5.81 9.13
C HIS A 78 9.50 -7.14 8.82
N MET A 79 8.20 -7.13 8.64
CA MET A 79 7.46 -8.35 8.31
C MET A 79 7.90 -8.92 6.97
N LEU A 80 8.03 -8.06 5.97
CA LEU A 80 8.45 -8.48 4.63
C LEU A 80 9.84 -9.11 4.65
N MET A 81 10.78 -8.47 5.35
CA MET A 81 12.15 -8.97 5.42
C MET A 81 12.24 -10.28 6.21
N LYS A 82 11.45 -10.40 7.27
CA LYS A 82 11.38 -11.64 8.04
C LYS A 82 10.86 -12.79 7.18
N LEU A 83 9.78 -12.57 6.43
CA LEU A 83 9.21 -13.60 5.57
C LEU A 83 10.16 -13.95 4.41
N GLN A 84 10.92 -12.98 3.92
CA GLN A 84 11.92 -13.21 2.90
C GLN A 84 13.05 -14.12 3.41
N ALA A 85 13.51 -13.89 4.64
CA ALA A 85 14.50 -14.75 5.28
C ALA A 85 13.95 -16.16 5.51
N ASP A 86 12.70 -16.28 5.97
CA ASP A 86 12.05 -17.57 6.17
C ASP A 86 11.95 -18.36 4.86
N LYS A 87 11.62 -17.66 3.76
CA LYS A 87 11.56 -18.25 2.43
C LYS A 87 12.92 -18.79 2.01
N ASP A 88 13.99 -18.03 2.28
CA ASP A 88 15.35 -18.43 1.93
C ASP A 88 15.79 -19.68 2.70
N PHE A 89 15.18 -19.94 3.87
CA PHE A 89 15.42 -21.16 4.64
C PHE A 89 14.43 -22.28 4.31
N GLY A 90 13.70 -22.14 3.20
CA GLY A 90 12.78 -23.19 2.75
C GLY A 90 11.38 -23.12 3.31
N MET A 91 11.08 -22.08 4.10
CA MET A 91 9.72 -21.88 4.62
C MET A 91 8.86 -21.21 3.55
N ALA A 92 7.65 -21.73 3.35
CA ALA A 92 6.79 -21.24 2.29
C ALA A 92 6.15 -19.91 2.68
N ALA A 93 6.35 -18.89 1.84
CA ALA A 93 5.74 -17.59 2.04
C ALA A 93 4.22 -17.63 1.85
N ASN A 94 3.71 -18.66 1.20
CA ASN A 94 2.30 -18.85 0.94
C ASN A 94 1.59 -19.74 1.98
N GLU A 95 2.19 -19.90 3.15
CA GLU A 95 1.54 -20.62 4.24
C GLU A 95 0.24 -19.89 4.65
N PRO A 96 -0.80 -20.64 5.11
CA PRO A 96 -2.10 -20.02 5.42
C PRO A 96 -2.06 -18.91 6.45
N TRP A 97 -1.08 -18.90 7.35
CA TRP A 97 -0.96 -17.88 8.39
C TRP A 97 -0.36 -16.56 7.88
N VAL A 98 0.22 -16.56 6.68
CA VAL A 98 0.77 -15.33 6.08
C VAL A 98 -0.35 -14.60 5.37
N SER A 99 -0.59 -13.33 5.75
CA SER A 99 -1.66 -12.57 5.12
C SER A 99 -1.37 -12.33 3.64
N SER A 100 -2.43 -12.23 2.85
CA SER A 100 -2.33 -12.12 1.39
C SER A 100 -1.50 -10.91 0.96
N ARG A 101 -1.57 -9.79 1.70
CA ARG A 101 -0.78 -8.60 1.34
C ARG A 101 0.70 -8.90 1.28
N TYR A 102 1.22 -9.66 2.25
CA TYR A 102 2.65 -10.00 2.30
C TYR A 102 3.01 -11.04 1.26
N GLN A 103 2.11 -11.98 0.97
CA GLN A 103 2.35 -12.95 -0.09
C GLN A 103 2.54 -12.25 -1.43
N TYR A 104 1.70 -11.27 -1.74
CA TYR A 104 1.83 -10.51 -2.98
C TYR A 104 3.06 -9.62 -2.98
N MET A 105 3.41 -9.01 -1.84
CA MET A 105 4.62 -8.20 -1.74
C MET A 105 5.89 -9.02 -1.98
N LEU A 106 5.92 -10.25 -1.46
CA LEU A 106 7.06 -11.14 -1.68
C LEU A 106 7.16 -11.58 -3.13
N LYS A 107 6.02 -11.87 -3.75
CA LYS A 107 5.99 -12.40 -5.11
C LYS A 107 6.28 -11.32 -6.16
N HIS A 108 5.79 -10.11 -5.94
CA HIS A 108 5.81 -9.03 -6.94
C HIS A 108 6.59 -7.81 -6.50
N GLN A 109 7.34 -7.91 -5.41
CA GLN A 109 7.98 -6.78 -4.76
C GLN A 109 6.93 -5.80 -4.22
N ALA A 110 7.38 -4.77 -3.54
CA ALA A 110 6.48 -3.77 -2.95
C ALA A 110 7.04 -2.38 -3.20
N ARG A 111 6.37 -1.62 -4.03
CA ARG A 111 6.70 -0.21 -4.27
C ARG A 111 5.69 0.65 -3.54
N VAL A 112 6.17 1.64 -2.79
CA VAL A 112 5.35 2.42 -1.88
C VAL A 112 5.24 3.86 -2.36
N TYR A 113 4.01 4.37 -2.34
CA TYR A 113 3.70 5.79 -2.52
C TYR A 113 2.92 6.25 -1.31
N TYR A 114 3.06 7.51 -0.92
CA TYR A 114 2.40 8.00 0.29
C TYR A 114 1.94 9.43 0.14
N PHE A 115 0.96 9.80 0.99
CA PHE A 115 0.42 11.15 1.12
C PHE A 115 0.56 11.56 2.58
N LYS A 116 1.26 12.66 2.85
CA LYS A 116 1.38 13.19 4.21
C LYS A 116 0.09 13.91 4.57
N CYS A 117 -0.40 13.70 5.78
CA CYS A 117 -1.59 14.34 6.30
C CYS A 117 -1.25 15.12 7.56
N ARG A 118 -2.12 16.06 7.93
CA ARG A 118 -1.89 16.92 9.10
C ARG A 118 -2.15 16.22 10.42
N GLY A 119 -2.86 15.10 10.40
CA GLY A 119 -3.12 14.33 11.59
C GLY A 119 -3.85 13.05 11.25
N LYS A 120 -4.10 12.23 12.26
CA LYS A 120 -4.69 10.91 12.04
C LYS A 120 -6.14 10.98 11.56
N GLN A 121 -6.89 12.01 11.92
CA GLN A 121 -8.26 12.15 11.43
C GLN A 121 -8.26 12.43 9.92
N GLU A 122 -7.39 13.33 9.46
CA GLU A 122 -7.25 13.60 8.03
C GLU A 122 -6.79 12.34 7.29
N ALA A 123 -5.84 11.58 7.86
CA ALA A 123 -5.37 10.35 7.25
C ALA A 123 -6.51 9.34 7.11
N LYS A 124 -7.38 9.22 8.10
CA LYS A 124 -8.54 8.33 8.05
C LYS A 124 -9.49 8.75 6.93
N GLU A 125 -9.77 10.03 6.82
CA GLU A 125 -10.66 10.55 5.77
C GLU A 125 -10.06 10.36 4.39
N GLU A 126 -8.76 10.61 4.24
CA GLU A 126 -8.07 10.43 2.97
C GLU A 126 -8.04 8.97 2.55
N GLU A 127 -7.80 8.06 3.50
CA GLU A 127 -7.83 6.63 3.20
C GLU A 127 -9.20 6.22 2.66
N SER A 128 -10.26 6.68 3.31
CA SER A 128 -11.62 6.38 2.89
C SER A 128 -11.90 6.86 1.47
N ARG A 129 -11.47 8.08 1.16
CA ARG A 129 -11.67 8.65 -0.17
C ARG A 129 -10.91 7.88 -1.24
N ILE A 130 -9.67 7.54 -0.95
CA ILE A 130 -8.82 6.80 -1.89
C ILE A 130 -9.37 5.38 -2.09
N MET A 131 -9.78 4.73 -1.00
CA MET A 131 -10.35 3.40 -1.07
C MET A 131 -11.65 3.39 -1.88
N TRP A 132 -12.49 4.40 -1.68
CA TRP A 132 -13.73 4.54 -2.44
C TRP A 132 -13.45 4.79 -3.92
N ALA A 133 -12.49 5.65 -4.24
CA ALA A 133 -12.10 5.92 -5.62
C ALA A 133 -11.58 4.66 -6.30
N PHE A 134 -10.80 3.86 -5.58
CA PHE A 134 -10.32 2.58 -6.10
C PHE A 134 -11.49 1.63 -6.40
N TYR A 135 -12.41 1.50 -5.44
CA TYR A 135 -13.58 0.64 -5.63
C TYR A 135 -14.42 1.08 -6.82
N GLN A 136 -14.65 2.37 -6.98
CA GLN A 136 -15.43 2.89 -8.11
C GLN A 136 -14.77 2.56 -9.44
N LYS A 137 -13.43 2.62 -9.51
CA LYS A 137 -12.69 2.34 -10.74
C LYS A 137 -12.62 0.85 -11.05
N TYR A 138 -12.32 0.03 -10.05
CA TYR A 138 -12.00 -1.38 -10.27
C TYR A 138 -13.07 -2.34 -9.79
N ARG A 139 -14.10 -1.85 -9.11
CA ARG A 139 -15.23 -2.64 -8.59
C ARG A 139 -14.80 -3.72 -7.61
N SER A 140 -13.73 -3.46 -6.87
CA SER A 140 -13.21 -4.34 -5.84
C SER A 140 -12.29 -3.54 -4.93
N LEU A 141 -12.03 -4.06 -3.74
CA LEU A 141 -10.94 -3.57 -2.90
C LEU A 141 -9.62 -4.10 -3.45
N PRO A 142 -8.49 -3.45 -3.11
CA PRO A 142 -7.18 -4.02 -3.44
C PRO A 142 -7.03 -5.42 -2.85
N VAL A 143 -6.30 -6.28 -3.55
CA VAL A 143 -6.17 -7.71 -3.17
C VAL A 143 -5.59 -7.93 -1.78
N GLY A 144 -4.79 -6.99 -1.28
CA GLY A 144 -4.19 -7.07 0.05
C GLY A 144 -5.07 -6.51 1.17
N ASN A 145 -6.18 -5.88 0.84
CA ASN A 145 -7.12 -5.34 1.81
C ASN A 145 -8.21 -6.37 2.09
N GLY A 146 -8.45 -6.65 3.38
CA GLY A 146 -9.51 -7.58 3.74
C GLY A 146 -10.88 -6.90 3.78
N ALA A 147 -11.92 -7.70 3.88
CA ALA A 147 -13.29 -7.22 3.99
C ALA A 147 -13.49 -6.26 5.17
N LYS A 148 -12.74 -6.45 6.23
CA LYS A 148 -12.81 -5.59 7.42
C LYS A 148 -12.37 -4.15 7.13
N SER A 149 -11.44 -3.97 6.19
CA SER A 149 -11.01 -2.64 5.80
C SER A 149 -12.14 -1.86 5.14
N TYR A 150 -12.96 -2.56 4.36
CA TYR A 150 -14.08 -1.95 3.69
C TYR A 150 -15.22 -1.60 4.67
N SER A 151 -15.49 -2.48 5.61
CA SER A 151 -16.61 -2.30 6.54
C SER A 151 -16.47 -1.08 7.44
N LYS A 152 -15.31 -0.47 7.49
CA LYS A 152 -15.06 0.76 8.26
C LYS A 152 -15.60 2.02 7.57
N TYR A 153 -16.02 1.90 6.36
CA TYR A 153 -16.51 3.00 5.56
C TYR A 153 -18.01 2.85 5.30
#